data_2399a209b7e41b0db5f8580f5f48b452
#
_entry.id   2399a209b7e41b0db5f8580f5f48b452
#
_cell.length_a   1.000
_cell.length_b   1.000
_cell.length_c   1.000
_cell.angle_alpha   90.00
_cell.angle_beta   90.00
_cell.angle_gamma   90.00
#
_symmetry.space_group_name_H-M   'P 1'
#
loop_
_entity.id
_entity.type
_entity.pdbx_description
1 polymer ?
#
loop_
_entity_poly.entity_id
_entity_poly.type
_entity_poly.pdbx_seq_one_letter_code
_entity_poly.pdbx_strand_id
1 'polypeptide(L)'
;MKRRLRAYKKTVSIVNEKAIELYKGLGIEKKGFLLEGTDKESGQYTFMGVEPNEIIQSDKDSLVITRKDGSREVREGNPLIRLKEYFDEFEIVKDPGELDFIGGLVGSLGYDYIRYTEVLPDDNPDEIGIETIQLMLADKFIAINHTAETFTAVVLGEDSEEGRIKALKEAEEFIKTAREGVDKFKDDKPDICLLYTSPSPRDTR
;
A
#
# COMPACT_ATOMS: atom_id res chain seq x y z
N MET A 1 6.51 20.89 -13.60
CA MET A 1 7.14 19.79 -14.40
C MET A 1 6.72 18.50 -13.73
N LYS A 2 6.16 17.51 -14.44
CA LYS A 2 5.74 16.25 -13.82
C LYS A 2 6.95 15.41 -13.42
N ARG A 3 6.84 14.72 -12.27
CA ARG A 3 7.82 13.72 -11.83
C ARG A 3 7.61 12.45 -12.67
N ARG A 4 8.50 12.19 -13.62
CA ARG A 4 8.41 11.03 -14.49
C ARG A 4 9.08 9.84 -13.83
N LEU A 5 8.28 8.82 -13.50
CA LEU A 5 8.68 7.63 -12.78
C LEU A 5 8.48 6.39 -13.66
N ARG A 6 9.32 5.39 -13.45
CA ARG A 6 9.21 4.06 -14.07
C ARG A 6 9.22 2.99 -12.98
N ALA A 7 8.46 1.93 -13.17
CA ALA A 7 8.47 0.77 -12.29
C ALA A 7 9.66 -0.15 -12.64
N TYR A 8 10.63 -0.26 -11.75
CA TYR A 8 11.73 -1.20 -11.85
C TYR A 8 11.45 -2.44 -11.02
N LYS A 9 11.73 -3.60 -11.57
CA LYS A 9 11.28 -4.88 -11.02
C LYS A 9 12.43 -5.85 -10.84
N LYS A 10 12.42 -6.58 -9.72
CA LYS A 10 13.27 -7.74 -9.48
C LYS A 10 12.38 -8.90 -9.09
N THR A 11 12.38 -9.96 -9.89
CA THR A 11 11.56 -11.16 -9.66
C THR A 11 12.43 -12.30 -9.17
N VAL A 12 11.92 -13.06 -8.20
CA VAL A 12 12.51 -14.28 -7.67
C VAL A 12 11.42 -15.34 -7.49
N SER A 13 11.80 -16.62 -7.51
CA SER A 13 10.89 -17.72 -7.24
C SER A 13 10.54 -17.80 -5.75
N ILE A 14 9.30 -18.15 -5.44
CA ILE A 14 8.86 -18.57 -4.11
C ILE A 14 9.33 -20.01 -3.91
N VAL A 15 9.94 -20.30 -2.76
CA VAL A 15 10.38 -21.67 -2.44
C VAL A 15 9.39 -22.31 -1.46
N ASN A 16 9.14 -21.67 -0.33
CA ASN A 16 8.19 -22.14 0.71
C ASN A 16 7.54 -20.98 1.47
N GLU A 17 7.77 -19.75 1.06
CA GLU A 17 7.29 -18.56 1.77
C GLU A 17 5.80 -18.34 1.48
N LYS A 18 5.02 -18.02 2.52
CA LYS A 18 3.64 -17.57 2.40
C LYS A 18 3.58 -16.05 2.36
N ALA A 19 2.58 -15.50 1.67
CA ALA A 19 2.40 -14.04 1.56
C ALA A 19 2.38 -13.35 2.93
N ILE A 20 1.62 -13.90 3.88
CA ILE A 20 1.52 -13.36 5.24
C ILE A 20 2.85 -13.41 6.00
N GLU A 21 3.68 -14.45 5.77
CA GLU A 21 4.99 -14.57 6.41
C GLU A 21 5.95 -13.52 5.86
N LEU A 22 5.94 -13.30 4.54
CA LEU A 22 6.73 -12.24 3.90
C LEU A 22 6.31 -10.86 4.40
N TYR A 23 4.99 -10.60 4.53
CA TYR A 23 4.49 -9.34 5.07
C TYR A 23 4.93 -9.11 6.51
N LYS A 24 4.84 -10.14 7.36
CA LYS A 24 5.39 -10.10 8.72
C LYS A 24 6.90 -9.84 8.72
N GLY A 25 7.62 -10.47 7.80
CA GLY A 25 9.05 -10.29 7.63
C GLY A 25 9.45 -8.86 7.27
N LEU A 26 8.58 -8.12 6.58
CA LEU A 26 8.77 -6.69 6.29
C LEU A 26 8.55 -5.78 7.51
N GLY A 27 7.85 -6.28 8.55
CA GLY A 27 7.55 -5.57 9.78
C GLY A 27 6.08 -5.15 9.85
N ILE A 28 5.25 -6.00 10.45
CA ILE A 28 3.79 -5.79 10.58
C ILE A 28 3.45 -4.55 11.43
N GLU A 29 4.36 -4.11 12.29
CA GLU A 29 4.23 -2.92 13.12
C GLU A 29 4.41 -1.61 12.33
N LYS A 30 4.92 -1.71 11.11
CA LYS A 30 5.15 -0.56 10.24
C LYS A 30 3.87 -0.18 9.51
N LYS A 31 3.76 1.10 9.15
CA LYS A 31 2.70 1.55 8.26
C LYS A 31 2.86 0.87 6.90
N GLY A 32 1.79 0.24 6.41
CA GLY A 32 1.86 -0.52 5.17
C GLY A 32 0.49 -1.01 4.71
N PHE A 33 0.50 -1.80 3.66
CA PHE A 33 -0.69 -2.42 3.10
C PHE A 33 -0.44 -3.88 2.72
N LEU A 34 -1.49 -4.66 2.78
CA LEU A 34 -1.59 -6.01 2.25
C LEU A 34 -2.92 -6.12 1.50
N LEU A 35 -2.86 -6.32 0.19
CA LEU A 35 -4.01 -6.51 -0.69
C LEU A 35 -3.97 -7.92 -1.24
N GLU A 36 -4.93 -8.74 -0.84
CA GLU A 36 -5.02 -10.14 -1.23
C GLU A 36 -6.35 -10.39 -1.96
N GLY A 37 -6.28 -10.88 -3.18
CA GLY A 37 -7.45 -11.30 -3.93
C GLY A 37 -7.96 -12.65 -3.41
N THR A 38 -9.27 -12.77 -3.23
CA THR A 38 -9.92 -13.95 -2.62
C THR A 38 -10.65 -14.83 -3.62
N ASP A 39 -10.89 -14.38 -4.84
CA ASP A 39 -11.56 -15.15 -5.90
C ASP A 39 -10.57 -15.69 -6.94
N LYS A 40 -11.04 -16.62 -7.78
CA LYS A 40 -10.18 -17.29 -8.78
C LYS A 40 -9.73 -16.37 -9.92
N GLU A 41 -10.42 -15.27 -10.15
CA GLU A 41 -10.11 -14.32 -11.22
C GLU A 41 -9.21 -13.19 -10.71
N SER A 42 -9.51 -12.62 -9.54
CA SER A 42 -8.73 -11.54 -8.93
C SER A 42 -7.63 -12.03 -7.96
N GLY A 43 -7.73 -13.29 -7.48
CA GLY A 43 -6.81 -13.89 -6.51
C GLY A 43 -5.45 -14.32 -7.07
N GLN A 44 -5.13 -13.98 -8.31
CA GLN A 44 -3.83 -14.34 -8.91
C GLN A 44 -2.66 -13.61 -8.24
N TYR A 45 -2.89 -12.44 -7.68
CA TYR A 45 -1.86 -11.61 -7.08
C TYR A 45 -2.17 -11.21 -5.65
N THR A 46 -1.12 -11.15 -4.83
CA THR A 46 -1.10 -10.44 -3.55
C THR A 46 -0.10 -9.29 -3.66
N PHE A 47 -0.51 -8.10 -3.24
CA PHE A 47 0.35 -6.91 -3.20
C PHE A 47 0.58 -6.50 -1.75
N MET A 48 1.84 -6.19 -1.39
CA MET A 48 2.18 -5.75 -0.05
C MET A 48 3.32 -4.74 -0.06
N GLY A 49 3.21 -3.72 0.80
CA GLY A 49 4.25 -2.71 0.96
C GLY A 49 4.27 -2.17 2.38
N VAL A 50 5.42 -1.71 2.82
CA VAL A 50 5.62 -1.08 4.12
C VAL A 50 6.49 0.16 3.99
N GLU A 51 6.37 1.07 4.96
CA GLU A 51 7.17 2.30 5.03
C GLU A 51 7.14 3.11 3.74
N PRO A 52 5.95 3.58 3.30
CA PRO A 52 5.82 4.41 2.11
C PRO A 52 6.62 5.70 2.28
N ASN A 53 7.14 6.26 1.19
CA ASN A 53 7.84 7.54 1.24
C ASN A 53 6.90 8.70 1.55
N GLU A 54 5.63 8.59 1.19
CA GLU A 54 4.64 9.65 1.41
C GLU A 54 3.31 9.05 1.91
N ILE A 55 2.73 9.69 2.94
CA ILE A 55 1.38 9.42 3.46
C ILE A 55 0.56 10.67 3.23
N ILE A 56 -0.63 10.49 2.68
CA ILE A 56 -1.54 11.55 2.27
C ILE A 56 -2.82 11.43 3.09
N GLN A 57 -3.17 12.48 3.81
CA GLN A 57 -4.34 12.51 4.69
C GLN A 57 -5.12 13.80 4.50
N SER A 58 -6.45 13.75 4.65
CA SER A 58 -7.24 14.98 4.74
C SER A 58 -7.21 15.50 6.18
N ASP A 59 -7.21 16.81 6.31
CA ASP A 59 -7.41 17.52 7.57
C ASP A 59 -8.37 18.68 7.31
N LYS A 60 -9.66 18.47 7.61
CA LYS A 60 -10.74 19.42 7.33
C LYS A 60 -10.71 19.93 5.88
N ASP A 61 -10.28 21.16 5.69
CA ASP A 61 -10.21 21.86 4.40
C ASP A 61 -8.81 21.86 3.79
N SER A 62 -8.01 20.87 4.12
CA SER A 62 -6.64 20.74 3.59
C SER A 62 -6.25 19.29 3.31
N LEU A 63 -5.27 19.10 2.44
CA LEU A 63 -4.58 17.84 2.23
C LEU A 63 -3.18 17.93 2.85
N VAL A 64 -2.84 16.98 3.70
CA VAL A 64 -1.55 16.89 4.37
C VAL A 64 -0.75 15.76 3.78
N ILE A 65 0.45 16.04 3.28
CA ILE A 65 1.41 15.07 2.77
C ILE A 65 2.55 14.98 3.78
N THR A 66 2.69 13.83 4.42
CA THR A 66 3.78 13.55 5.36
C THR A 66 4.79 12.65 4.69
N ARG A 67 6.06 13.09 4.60
CA ARG A 67 7.14 12.32 4.00
C ARG A 67 7.88 11.47 5.02
N LYS A 68 8.63 10.48 4.54
CA LYS A 68 9.39 9.55 5.39
C LYS A 68 10.43 10.25 6.28
N ASP A 69 10.96 11.38 5.86
CA ASP A 69 11.89 12.22 6.66
C ASP A 69 11.20 13.04 7.76
N GLY A 70 9.87 12.92 7.89
CA GLY A 70 9.05 13.65 8.85
C GLY A 70 8.61 15.03 8.37
N SER A 71 9.05 15.49 7.19
CA SER A 71 8.59 16.74 6.62
C SER A 71 7.09 16.67 6.27
N ARG A 72 6.39 17.78 6.45
CA ARG A 72 4.96 17.91 6.18
C ARG A 72 4.71 19.05 5.22
N GLU A 73 3.89 18.77 4.23
CA GLU A 73 3.37 19.75 3.27
C GLU A 73 1.86 19.84 3.45
N VAL A 74 1.33 21.04 3.65
CA VAL A 74 -0.11 21.28 3.77
C VAL A 74 -0.58 22.03 2.55
N ARG A 75 -1.61 21.50 1.88
CA ARG A 75 -2.27 22.09 0.72
C ARG A 75 -3.67 22.52 1.12
N GLU A 76 -3.83 23.80 1.36
CA GLU A 76 -5.11 24.40 1.74
C GLU A 76 -6.15 24.31 0.64
N GLY A 77 -7.41 24.16 1.03
CA GLY A 77 -8.57 24.05 0.15
C GLY A 77 -9.07 22.61 0.03
N ASN A 78 -10.11 22.41 -0.77
CA ASN A 78 -10.82 21.14 -0.90
C ASN A 78 -9.87 19.95 -1.07
N PRO A 79 -9.83 18.99 -0.11
CA PRO A 79 -8.87 17.89 -0.09
C PRO A 79 -8.92 17.01 -1.33
N LEU A 80 -10.09 16.79 -1.92
CA LEU A 80 -10.24 15.97 -3.13
C LEU A 80 -9.61 16.64 -4.36
N ILE A 81 -9.74 17.97 -4.47
CA ILE A 81 -9.08 18.74 -5.53
C ILE A 81 -7.57 18.69 -5.33
N ARG A 82 -7.08 18.86 -4.10
CA ARG A 82 -5.64 18.81 -3.78
C ARG A 82 -5.05 17.40 -3.99
N LEU A 83 -5.82 16.35 -3.71
CA LEU A 83 -5.44 14.98 -4.01
C LEU A 83 -5.28 14.76 -5.52
N LYS A 84 -6.21 15.28 -6.32
CA LYS A 84 -6.10 15.21 -7.79
C LYS A 84 -4.86 15.94 -8.28
N GLU A 85 -4.61 17.17 -7.79
CA GLU A 85 -3.41 17.94 -8.15
C GLU A 85 -2.12 17.20 -7.77
N TYR A 86 -2.08 16.60 -6.57
CA TYR A 86 -0.96 15.77 -6.14
C TYR A 86 -0.73 14.59 -7.09
N PHE A 87 -1.77 13.88 -7.47
CA PHE A 87 -1.66 12.75 -8.39
C PHE A 87 -1.20 13.19 -9.79
N ASP A 88 -1.65 14.35 -10.26
CA ASP A 88 -1.28 14.93 -11.54
C ASP A 88 0.21 15.38 -11.61
N GLU A 89 0.92 15.43 -10.48
CA GLU A 89 2.37 15.70 -10.43
C GLU A 89 3.20 14.50 -10.92
N PHE A 90 2.62 13.31 -10.98
CA PHE A 90 3.30 12.09 -11.38
C PHE A 90 2.95 11.71 -12.82
N GLU A 91 3.92 11.14 -13.50
CA GLU A 91 3.75 10.42 -14.76
C GLU A 91 4.43 9.07 -14.60
N ILE A 92 3.64 8.01 -14.35
CA ILE A 92 4.18 6.65 -14.22
C ILE A 92 4.21 6.03 -15.61
N VAL A 93 5.41 5.74 -16.11
CA VAL A 93 5.63 5.09 -17.39
C VAL A 93 5.35 3.61 -17.25
N LYS A 94 4.39 3.10 -18.01
CA LYS A 94 4.01 1.68 -18.06
C LYS A 94 4.57 1.04 -19.32
N ASP A 95 5.32 -0.06 -19.18
CA ASP A 95 5.81 -0.83 -20.30
C ASP A 95 4.79 -1.94 -20.70
N PRO A 96 4.77 -2.38 -21.97
CA PRO A 96 3.91 -3.48 -22.39
C PRO A 96 4.17 -4.76 -21.59
N GLY A 97 3.09 -5.44 -21.15
CA GLY A 97 3.19 -6.69 -20.38
C GLY A 97 3.57 -6.50 -18.89
N GLU A 98 3.50 -5.28 -18.39
CA GLU A 98 3.66 -5.01 -16.97
C GLU A 98 2.46 -5.49 -16.14
N LEU A 99 2.70 -5.59 -14.82
CA LEU A 99 1.63 -5.82 -13.84
C LEU A 99 0.54 -4.76 -14.00
N ASP A 100 -0.72 -5.12 -13.72
CA ASP A 100 -1.81 -4.15 -13.75
C ASP A 100 -1.62 -3.06 -12.71
N PHE A 101 -1.11 -3.41 -11.53
CA PHE A 101 -0.68 -2.47 -10.50
C PHE A 101 0.84 -2.32 -10.53
N ILE A 102 1.32 -1.15 -10.90
CA ILE A 102 2.76 -0.81 -10.99
C ILE A 102 3.16 0.28 -9.98
N GLY A 103 2.25 0.70 -9.11
CA GLY A 103 2.41 1.76 -8.12
C GLY A 103 1.27 2.77 -8.20
N GLY A 104 1.24 3.71 -7.28
CA GLY A 104 0.18 4.70 -7.16
C GLY A 104 -0.24 4.92 -5.72
N LEU A 105 -1.50 5.23 -5.47
CA LEU A 105 -2.03 5.48 -4.14
C LEU A 105 -2.83 4.27 -3.64
N VAL A 106 -2.56 3.84 -2.42
CA VAL A 106 -3.26 2.75 -1.73
C VAL A 106 -3.75 3.26 -0.38
N GLY A 107 -4.98 2.91 -0.01
CA GLY A 107 -5.57 3.27 1.26
C GLY A 107 -7.08 3.35 1.21
N SER A 108 -7.67 4.26 1.97
CA SER A 108 -9.11 4.41 2.08
C SER A 108 -9.57 5.83 1.81
N LEU A 109 -10.76 5.92 1.21
CA LEU A 109 -11.60 7.10 1.18
C LEU A 109 -12.81 6.78 2.04
N GLY A 110 -12.97 7.49 3.17
CA GLY A 110 -14.11 7.34 4.07
C GLY A 110 -15.41 7.74 3.38
N TYR A 111 -16.54 7.27 3.89
CA TYR A 111 -17.85 7.58 3.32
C TYR A 111 -18.10 9.09 3.21
N ASP A 112 -17.62 9.86 4.18
CA ASP A 112 -17.79 11.32 4.26
C ASP A 112 -16.99 12.11 3.21
N TYR A 113 -16.19 11.46 2.33
CA TYR A 113 -15.56 12.16 1.22
C TYR A 113 -16.57 12.87 0.30
N ILE A 114 -17.82 12.41 0.30
CA ILE A 114 -18.92 13.03 -0.45
C ILE A 114 -19.14 14.50 -0.05
N ARG A 115 -18.81 14.87 1.19
CA ARG A 115 -18.91 16.25 1.70
C ARG A 115 -17.94 17.22 1.01
N TYR A 116 -16.93 16.70 0.33
CA TYR A 116 -16.04 17.54 -0.49
C TYR A 116 -16.66 17.94 -1.83
N THR A 117 -17.75 17.29 -2.23
CA THR A 117 -18.46 17.54 -3.50
C THR A 117 -19.87 18.03 -3.30
N GLU A 118 -20.51 17.69 -2.19
CA GLU A 118 -21.92 17.99 -1.91
C GLU A 118 -22.06 18.75 -0.61
N VAL A 119 -23.07 19.61 -0.54
CA VAL A 119 -23.44 20.31 0.69
C VAL A 119 -24.39 19.42 1.49
N LEU A 120 -23.87 18.77 2.51
CA LEU A 120 -24.65 17.89 3.39
C LEU A 120 -24.65 18.43 4.82
N PRO A 121 -25.75 18.20 5.60
CA PRO A 121 -25.74 18.51 7.02
C PRO A 121 -24.63 17.81 7.77
N ASP A 122 -24.03 18.47 8.74
CA ASP A 122 -22.96 17.95 9.59
C ASP A 122 -23.35 18.06 11.06
N ASP A 123 -24.51 17.48 11.39
CA ASP A 123 -25.13 17.60 12.71
C ASP A 123 -24.64 16.52 13.68
N ASN A 124 -23.97 15.48 13.19
CA ASN A 124 -23.50 14.38 14.02
C ASN A 124 -22.07 14.65 14.51
N PRO A 125 -21.79 14.42 15.82
CA PRO A 125 -20.43 14.52 16.33
C PRO A 125 -19.55 13.41 15.73
N ASP A 126 -18.34 13.78 15.33
CA ASP A 126 -17.31 12.80 14.96
C ASP A 126 -16.65 12.27 16.25
N GLU A 127 -17.09 11.11 16.71
CA GLU A 127 -16.59 10.46 17.93
C GLU A 127 -15.29 9.66 17.68
N ILE A 128 -14.96 9.35 16.43
CA ILE A 128 -13.87 8.46 16.07
C ILE A 128 -12.63 9.24 15.60
N GLY A 129 -12.83 10.35 14.91
CA GLY A 129 -11.75 11.22 14.43
C GLY A 129 -10.86 10.57 13.37
N ILE A 130 -11.45 9.78 12.45
CA ILE A 130 -10.72 9.18 11.34
C ILE A 130 -10.73 10.14 10.15
N GLU A 131 -9.55 10.42 9.60
CA GLU A 131 -9.45 11.27 8.42
C GLU A 131 -10.19 10.64 7.23
N THR A 132 -10.94 11.47 6.50
CA THR A 132 -11.74 11.03 5.35
C THR A 132 -10.88 10.51 4.21
N ILE A 133 -9.68 11.05 4.03
CA ILE A 133 -8.69 10.56 3.06
C ILE A 133 -7.51 10.04 3.84
N GLN A 134 -7.20 8.75 3.69
CA GLN A 134 -6.00 8.12 4.23
C GLN A 134 -5.36 7.25 3.15
N LEU A 135 -4.35 7.80 2.50
CA LEU A 135 -3.66 7.14 1.40
C LEU A 135 -2.16 7.10 1.67
N MET A 136 -1.50 6.16 1.06
CA MET A 136 -0.05 6.06 1.02
C MET A 136 0.44 5.89 -0.41
N LEU A 137 1.59 6.45 -0.73
CA LEU A 137 2.22 6.24 -2.03
C LEU A 137 2.86 4.86 -2.05
N ALA A 138 2.32 3.96 -2.87
CA ALA A 138 2.88 2.63 -3.11
C ALA A 138 4.01 2.74 -4.13
N ASP A 139 5.11 3.33 -3.71
CA ASP A 139 6.32 3.53 -4.51
C ASP A 139 7.32 2.38 -4.38
N LYS A 140 7.12 1.52 -3.36
CA LYS A 140 7.87 0.28 -3.15
C LYS A 140 6.96 -0.79 -2.57
N PHE A 141 6.86 -1.93 -3.26
CA PHE A 141 6.00 -3.03 -2.83
C PHE A 141 6.45 -4.37 -3.43
N ILE A 142 5.90 -5.46 -2.90
CA ILE A 142 6.03 -6.82 -3.43
C ILE A 142 4.71 -7.21 -4.08
N ALA A 143 4.79 -7.76 -5.28
CA ALA A 143 3.71 -8.45 -5.97
C ALA A 143 3.99 -9.95 -6.00
N ILE A 144 3.15 -10.75 -5.37
CA ILE A 144 3.20 -12.22 -5.41
C ILE A 144 2.27 -12.71 -6.49
N ASN A 145 2.81 -13.47 -7.45
CA ASN A 145 2.02 -14.21 -8.42
C ASN A 145 1.86 -15.64 -7.93
N HIS A 146 0.64 -15.99 -7.51
CA HIS A 146 0.34 -17.32 -6.96
C HIS A 146 0.35 -18.43 -8.00
N THR A 147 0.08 -18.11 -9.27
CA THR A 147 0.08 -19.09 -10.37
C THR A 147 1.49 -19.39 -10.84
N ALA A 148 2.33 -18.36 -10.95
CA ALA A 148 3.71 -18.50 -11.41
C ALA A 148 4.69 -18.84 -10.26
N GLU A 149 4.21 -18.87 -9.01
CA GLU A 149 5.02 -19.10 -7.80
C GLU A 149 6.25 -18.16 -7.75
N THR A 150 5.99 -16.89 -8.02
CA THR A 150 7.03 -15.85 -7.99
C THR A 150 6.64 -14.68 -7.13
N PHE A 151 7.62 -14.02 -6.54
CA PHE A 151 7.39 -12.69 -6.02
C PHE A 151 8.34 -11.66 -6.64
N THR A 152 7.78 -10.51 -6.92
CA THR A 152 8.44 -9.41 -7.61
C THR A 152 8.47 -8.19 -6.70
N ALA A 153 9.64 -7.72 -6.34
CA ALA A 153 9.78 -6.39 -5.76
C ALA A 153 9.70 -5.34 -6.86
N VAL A 154 8.83 -4.36 -6.67
CA VAL A 154 8.62 -3.23 -7.56
C VAL A 154 9.03 -1.97 -6.82
N VAL A 155 9.83 -1.14 -7.47
CA VAL A 155 10.26 0.17 -6.95
C VAL A 155 10.06 1.22 -8.04
N LEU A 156 9.34 2.29 -7.71
CA LEU A 156 9.22 3.46 -8.57
C LEU A 156 10.49 4.31 -8.45
N GLY A 157 11.22 4.43 -9.52
CA GLY A 157 12.41 5.26 -9.63
C GLY A 157 12.28 6.29 -10.76
N GLU A 158 13.15 7.27 -10.79
CA GLU A 158 13.23 8.20 -11.91
C GLU A 158 13.45 7.44 -13.23
N ASP A 159 12.78 7.90 -14.30
CA ASP A 159 12.94 7.33 -15.65
C ASP A 159 14.29 7.74 -16.25
N SER A 160 15.37 7.20 -15.67
CA SER A 160 16.76 7.44 -15.99
C SER A 160 17.63 6.21 -15.70
N GLU A 161 18.84 6.14 -16.25
CA GLU A 161 19.75 5.02 -15.94
C GLU A 161 20.19 5.02 -14.47
N GLU A 162 20.41 6.19 -13.89
CA GLU A 162 20.75 6.32 -12.46
C GLU A 162 19.59 5.89 -11.57
N GLY A 163 18.36 6.33 -11.90
CA GLY A 163 17.14 5.89 -11.23
C GLY A 163 16.94 4.39 -11.30
N ARG A 164 17.22 3.78 -12.44
CA ARG A 164 17.18 2.32 -12.65
C ARG A 164 18.12 1.57 -11.72
N ILE A 165 19.39 1.99 -11.66
CA ILE A 165 20.41 1.33 -10.82
C ILE A 165 20.01 1.41 -9.36
N LYS A 166 19.59 2.60 -8.88
CA LYS A 166 19.15 2.82 -7.52
C LYS A 166 17.92 1.97 -7.16
N ALA A 167 16.90 1.99 -8.01
CA ALA A 167 15.66 1.26 -7.79
C ALA A 167 15.86 -0.26 -7.78
N LEU A 168 16.69 -0.81 -8.68
CA LEU A 168 16.99 -2.25 -8.70
C LEU A 168 17.75 -2.69 -7.45
N LYS A 169 18.68 -1.87 -6.96
CA LYS A 169 19.38 -2.15 -5.70
C LYS A 169 18.41 -2.16 -4.51
N GLU A 170 17.51 -1.17 -4.45
CA GLU A 170 16.48 -1.09 -3.42
C GLU A 170 15.52 -2.29 -3.49
N ALA A 171 15.15 -2.73 -4.69
CA ALA A 171 14.33 -3.93 -4.88
C ALA A 171 15.01 -5.19 -4.36
N GLU A 172 16.32 -5.37 -4.59
CA GLU A 172 17.09 -6.48 -4.05
C GLU A 172 17.14 -6.46 -2.52
N GLU A 173 17.41 -5.30 -1.93
CA GLU A 173 17.43 -5.12 -0.48
C GLU A 173 16.05 -5.39 0.14
N PHE A 174 14.96 -5.00 -0.54
CA PHE A 174 13.61 -5.23 -0.08
C PHE A 174 13.24 -6.71 -0.08
N ILE A 175 13.61 -7.46 -1.13
CA ILE A 175 13.48 -8.93 -1.20
C ILE A 175 14.24 -9.60 -0.04
N LYS A 176 15.48 -9.20 0.17
CA LYS A 176 16.32 -9.73 1.24
C LYS A 176 15.69 -9.48 2.61
N THR A 177 15.24 -8.27 2.87
CA THR A 177 14.57 -7.90 4.14
C THR A 177 13.34 -8.76 4.40
N ALA A 178 12.49 -8.95 3.39
CA ALA A 178 11.30 -9.77 3.51
C ALA A 178 11.65 -11.22 3.89
N ARG A 179 12.65 -11.83 3.25
CA ARG A 179 13.08 -13.21 3.50
C ARG A 179 13.74 -13.38 4.86
N GLU A 180 14.69 -12.53 5.20
CA GLU A 180 15.38 -12.57 6.50
C GLU A 180 14.40 -12.38 7.67
N GLY A 181 13.35 -11.58 7.44
CA GLY A 181 12.28 -11.40 8.42
C GLY A 181 11.45 -12.66 8.63
N VAL A 182 11.15 -13.43 7.58
CA VAL A 182 10.42 -14.70 7.68
C VAL A 182 11.13 -15.66 8.64
N ASP A 183 12.45 -15.77 8.53
CA ASP A 183 13.22 -16.69 9.38
C ASP A 183 13.16 -16.33 10.87
N LYS A 184 13.02 -15.05 11.20
CA LYS A 184 12.85 -14.57 12.57
C LYS A 184 11.48 -14.94 13.17
N PHE A 185 10.44 -15.07 12.35
CA PHE A 185 9.07 -15.39 12.79
C PHE A 185 8.75 -16.89 12.79
N LYS A 186 9.60 -17.75 12.23
CA LYS A 186 9.38 -19.22 12.24
C LYS A 186 9.36 -19.81 13.65
N ASP A 187 10.06 -19.18 14.60
CA ASP A 187 10.12 -19.62 16.00
C ASP A 187 8.99 -19.03 16.86
N ASP A 188 8.32 -18.01 16.39
CA ASP A 188 7.21 -17.36 17.07
C ASP A 188 5.90 -18.04 16.62
N LYS A 189 5.60 -19.20 17.21
CA LYS A 189 4.25 -19.77 17.08
C LYS A 189 3.33 -18.86 17.87
N PRO A 190 2.42 -18.10 17.22
CA PRO A 190 1.42 -17.38 17.98
C PRO A 190 0.64 -18.41 18.77
N ASP A 191 0.45 -18.18 20.07
CA ASP A 191 -0.60 -18.82 20.83
C ASP A 191 -1.92 -18.50 20.12
N ILE A 192 -2.35 -19.41 19.27
CA ILE A 192 -3.64 -19.30 18.61
C ILE A 192 -4.67 -19.47 19.72
N CYS A 193 -5.06 -18.37 20.32
CA CYS A 193 -6.29 -18.30 21.06
C CYS A 193 -7.40 -18.58 20.02
N LEU A 194 -7.88 -19.83 20.04
CA LEU A 194 -9.11 -20.20 19.35
C LEU A 194 -10.22 -19.38 20.01
N LEU A 195 -10.46 -18.18 19.51
CA LEU A 195 -11.70 -17.46 19.76
C LEU A 195 -12.81 -18.34 19.17
N TYR A 196 -13.43 -19.13 20.02
CA TYR A 196 -14.72 -19.72 19.75
C TYR A 196 -15.68 -18.56 19.56
N THR A 197 -15.94 -18.22 18.29
CA THR A 197 -17.11 -17.40 18.00
C THR A 197 -18.32 -18.22 18.35
N SER A 198 -19.07 -17.81 19.37
CA SER A 198 -20.39 -18.36 19.60
C SER A 198 -21.21 -18.22 18.31
N PRO A 199 -21.95 -19.25 17.90
CA PRO A 199 -22.76 -19.17 16.70
C PRO A 199 -23.67 -17.94 16.77
N SER A 200 -23.77 -17.20 15.68
CA SER A 200 -24.66 -16.06 15.58
C SER A 200 -26.09 -16.52 15.89
N PRO A 201 -26.92 -15.71 16.57
CA PRO A 201 -28.33 -16.04 16.78
C PRO A 201 -29.11 -16.31 15.47
N ARG A 202 -28.54 -16.01 14.31
CA ARG A 202 -29.09 -16.33 12.98
C ARG A 202 -28.80 -17.75 12.52
N ASP A 203 -27.81 -18.41 13.11
CA ASP A 203 -27.40 -19.78 12.71
C ASP A 203 -28.13 -20.87 13.49
N THR A 204 -29.08 -20.50 14.34
CA THR A 204 -29.89 -21.39 15.18
C THR A 204 -31.34 -21.57 14.67
N ARG A 205 -31.56 -21.46 13.34
CA ARG A 205 -32.85 -21.78 12.72
C ARG A 205 -32.74 -22.98 11.79
#